data_a421fbe6e498d394db55499ac8159b1d
#
_entry.id   a421fbe6e498d394db55499ac8159b1d
#
_cell.length_a   1.000
_cell.length_b   1.000
_cell.length_c   1.000
_cell.angle_alpha   90.00
_cell.angle_beta   90.00
_cell.angle_gamma   90.00
#
_symmetry.space_group_name_H-M   'P 1'
#
loop_
_entity.id
_entity.type
_entity.pdbx_description
1 polymer ?
#
loop_
_entity_poly.entity_id
_entity_poly.type
_entity_poly.pdbx_seq_one_letter_code
_entity_poly.pdbx_strand_id
1 'polypeptide(L)'
;MKRDAWSWPEESIFVPPSALDPASIAAEIDRRTCRVGFDAPGFCVVNVGREIDSVGFRQLMVDVKRELAAIHEAATGKTLAYLSAGRFDQQETTRLHLDGGPDQCLLMLGYEPSRVDSEMAFADYAKCAFDLGLSPGQFMAEYNPMFGHADDVLRPYTTRVPCFSPGDYRIACINNSCAPYSESRPAWQGVLHGATVPAPDQSESRVINSTMLASVPAGTPDTVDVAQLTD
;
A
#
# COMPACT_ATOMS: atom_id res chain seq x y z
N MET A 1 -0.36 -16.84 -26.94
CA MET A 1 -0.48 -15.38 -26.98
C MET A 1 0.33 -14.81 -25.83
N LYS A 2 1.40 -14.03 -26.08
CA LYS A 2 2.04 -13.24 -25.03
C LYS A 2 0.99 -12.21 -24.62
N ARG A 3 0.49 -12.28 -23.37
CA ARG A 3 -0.27 -11.18 -22.79
C ARG A 3 0.71 -10.01 -22.62
N ASP A 4 0.35 -8.85 -23.15
CA ASP A 4 1.09 -7.63 -22.86
C ASP A 4 1.15 -7.45 -21.34
N ALA A 5 2.30 -7.06 -20.83
CA ALA A 5 2.49 -6.88 -19.39
C ALA A 5 1.47 -5.87 -18.86
N TRP A 6 0.70 -6.24 -17.84
CA TRP A 6 -0.24 -5.36 -17.16
C TRP A 6 0.59 -4.47 -16.21
N SER A 7 1.06 -3.35 -16.72
CA SER A 7 1.79 -2.37 -15.94
C SER A 7 1.04 -1.04 -15.95
N TRP A 8 0.91 -0.43 -14.79
CA TRP A 8 0.26 0.86 -14.65
C TRP A 8 1.21 2.00 -15.05
N PRO A 9 0.72 3.00 -15.80
CA PRO A 9 1.53 4.17 -16.15
C PRO A 9 1.80 5.05 -14.92
N GLU A 10 2.89 5.81 -14.95
CA GLU A 10 3.36 6.62 -13.80
C GLU A 10 2.28 7.57 -13.26
N GLU A 11 1.52 8.22 -14.14
CA GLU A 11 0.44 9.14 -13.76
C GLU A 11 -0.69 8.48 -12.99
N SER A 12 -0.86 7.16 -13.14
CA SER A 12 -1.83 6.38 -12.36
C SER A 12 -1.31 6.00 -10.98
N ILE A 13 0.00 5.96 -10.81
CA ILE A 13 0.68 5.52 -9.59
C ILE A 13 1.05 6.69 -8.69
N PHE A 14 1.70 7.71 -9.26
CA PHE A 14 2.21 8.82 -8.47
C PHE A 14 1.14 9.87 -8.23
N VAL A 15 0.99 10.26 -6.97
CA VAL A 15 0.23 11.44 -6.56
C VAL A 15 1.17 12.64 -6.67
N PRO A 16 0.87 13.63 -7.52
CA PRO A 16 1.73 14.79 -7.67
C PRO A 16 1.83 15.57 -6.35
N PRO A 17 2.95 16.24 -6.10
CA PRO A 17 3.16 17.05 -4.90
C PRO A 17 2.36 18.37 -4.97
N SER A 18 1.05 18.27 -5.05
CA SER A 18 0.19 19.43 -4.86
C SER A 18 0.00 19.63 -3.38
N ALA A 19 0.22 20.81 -2.90
CA ALA A 19 0.11 21.24 -1.49
C ALA A 19 -0.13 20.09 -0.51
N LEU A 20 0.67 19.95 0.54
CA LEU A 20 0.57 18.88 1.57
C LEU A 20 -0.77 18.96 2.34
N ASP A 21 -1.87 19.01 1.57
CA ASP A 21 -3.23 19.02 2.10
C ASP A 21 -3.70 17.57 2.31
N PRO A 22 -3.91 17.15 3.56
CA PRO A 22 -4.30 15.79 3.88
C PRO A 22 -5.57 15.32 3.17
N ALA A 23 -6.55 16.22 2.99
CA ALA A 23 -7.82 15.87 2.35
C ALA A 23 -7.65 15.58 0.85
N SER A 24 -6.86 16.38 0.15
CA SER A 24 -6.53 16.15 -1.26
C SER A 24 -5.71 14.86 -1.44
N ILE A 25 -4.74 14.61 -0.56
CA ILE A 25 -3.95 13.38 -0.57
C ILE A 25 -4.85 12.16 -0.34
N ALA A 26 -5.73 12.22 0.67
CA ALA A 26 -6.65 11.15 0.99
C ALA A 26 -7.60 10.82 -0.19
N ALA A 27 -8.15 11.82 -0.86
CA ALA A 27 -9.00 11.64 -2.03
C ALA A 27 -8.25 10.92 -3.18
N GLU A 28 -7.00 11.28 -3.43
CA GLU A 28 -6.18 10.62 -4.45
C GLU A 28 -5.81 9.18 -4.06
N ILE A 29 -5.52 8.93 -2.78
CA ILE A 29 -5.28 7.58 -2.26
C ILE A 29 -6.55 6.73 -2.41
N ASP A 30 -7.70 7.23 -1.97
CA ASP A 30 -8.98 6.49 -2.08
C ASP A 30 -9.25 6.08 -3.53
N ARG A 31 -9.20 7.03 -4.45
CA ARG A 31 -9.45 6.81 -5.87
C ARG A 31 -8.55 5.77 -6.52
N ARG A 32 -7.27 5.69 -6.12
CA ARG A 32 -6.26 4.81 -6.72
C ARG A 32 -6.14 3.48 -6.01
N THR A 33 -6.40 3.45 -4.71
CA THR A 33 -6.06 2.32 -3.84
C THR A 33 -7.31 1.55 -3.39
N CYS A 34 -8.42 2.23 -3.06
CA CYS A 34 -9.63 1.61 -2.51
C CYS A 34 -10.56 1.04 -3.62
N ARG A 35 -10.01 0.41 -4.62
CA ARG A 35 -10.74 -0.14 -5.77
C ARG A 35 -11.55 -1.38 -5.40
N VAL A 36 -12.72 -1.51 -5.97
CA VAL A 36 -13.58 -2.72 -5.86
C VAL A 36 -13.57 -3.57 -7.14
N GLY A 37 -12.95 -3.07 -8.21
CA GLY A 37 -12.72 -3.74 -9.49
C GLY A 37 -11.23 -3.70 -9.84
N PHE A 38 -10.94 -3.70 -11.14
CA PHE A 38 -9.57 -3.73 -11.67
C PHE A 38 -9.25 -2.53 -12.59
N ASP A 39 -9.98 -1.43 -12.42
CA ASP A 39 -9.88 -0.19 -13.21
C ASP A 39 -8.95 0.86 -12.59
N ALA A 40 -8.44 0.59 -11.39
CA ALA A 40 -7.44 1.40 -10.70
C ALA A 40 -6.28 0.51 -10.21
N PRO A 41 -5.10 1.07 -9.89
CA PRO A 41 -3.92 0.27 -9.53
C PRO A 41 -4.07 -0.60 -8.29
N GLY A 42 -4.84 -0.18 -7.29
CA GLY A 42 -4.87 -0.79 -5.97
C GLY A 42 -3.70 -0.38 -5.08
N PHE A 43 -2.87 0.53 -5.56
CA PHE A 43 -1.77 1.17 -4.81
C PHE A 43 -1.47 2.55 -5.39
N CYS A 44 -0.79 3.39 -4.61
CA CYS A 44 -0.22 4.63 -5.09
C CYS A 44 0.99 5.05 -4.26
N VAL A 45 1.76 5.99 -4.79
CA VAL A 45 2.91 6.61 -4.14
C VAL A 45 2.69 8.11 -4.08
N VAL A 46 2.64 8.64 -2.86
CA VAL A 46 2.58 10.09 -2.60
C VAL A 46 4.00 10.59 -2.41
N ASN A 47 4.44 11.53 -3.24
CA ASN A 47 5.69 12.22 -3.03
C ASN A 47 5.43 13.44 -2.15
N VAL A 48 5.91 13.39 -0.90
CA VAL A 48 5.75 14.46 0.09
C VAL A 48 6.86 15.53 -0.03
N GLY A 49 7.99 15.17 -0.68
CA GLY A 49 9.13 16.07 -0.83
C GLY A 49 10.02 16.13 0.39
N ARG A 50 10.73 17.27 0.59
CA ARG A 50 11.76 17.45 1.63
C ARG A 50 11.45 18.54 2.64
N GLU A 51 10.40 19.30 2.42
CA GLU A 51 10.06 20.50 3.20
C GLU A 51 9.35 20.16 4.53
N ILE A 52 9.46 18.95 4.99
CA ILE A 52 8.86 18.42 6.21
C ILE A 52 9.92 17.64 7.01
N ASP A 53 9.83 17.66 8.32
CA ASP A 53 10.66 16.81 9.17
C ASP A 53 9.96 15.47 9.49
N SER A 54 10.67 14.58 10.19
CA SER A 54 10.17 13.24 10.52
C SER A 54 8.91 13.29 11.40
N VAL A 55 8.80 14.23 12.33
CA VAL A 55 7.59 14.39 13.16
C VAL A 55 6.42 14.88 12.35
N GLY A 56 6.61 15.95 11.57
CA GLY A 56 5.59 16.50 10.68
C GLY A 56 5.13 15.49 9.65
N PHE A 57 6.06 14.65 9.14
CA PHE A 57 5.72 13.57 8.21
C PHE A 57 4.80 12.52 8.83
N ARG A 58 5.08 12.07 10.05
CA ARG A 58 4.21 11.14 10.75
C ARG A 58 2.85 11.77 11.09
N GLN A 59 2.84 13.06 11.46
CA GLN A 59 1.60 13.78 11.66
C GLN A 59 0.78 13.86 10.37
N LEU A 60 1.41 14.11 9.22
CA LEU A 60 0.74 14.09 7.92
C LEU A 60 0.10 12.72 7.64
N MET A 61 0.78 11.61 7.95
CA MET A 61 0.20 10.26 7.80
C MET A 61 -1.05 10.07 8.67
N VAL A 62 -1.02 10.58 9.92
CA VAL A 62 -2.19 10.55 10.83
C VAL A 62 -3.34 11.39 10.25
N ASP A 63 -3.05 12.58 9.77
CA ASP A 63 -4.07 13.45 9.19
C ASP A 63 -4.67 12.87 7.91
N VAL A 64 -3.85 12.30 7.04
CA VAL A 64 -4.31 11.58 5.83
C VAL A 64 -5.20 10.40 6.20
N LYS A 65 -4.84 9.60 7.23
CA LYS A 65 -5.71 8.51 7.73
C LYS A 65 -7.06 9.03 8.17
N ARG A 66 -7.09 10.16 8.90
CA ARG A 66 -8.35 10.73 9.38
C ARG A 66 -9.26 11.12 8.22
N GLU A 67 -8.72 11.77 7.19
CA GLU A 67 -9.48 12.15 5.98
C GLU A 67 -9.93 10.91 5.18
N LEU A 68 -9.07 9.91 5.02
CA LEU A 68 -9.42 8.63 4.40
C LEU A 68 -10.58 7.93 5.15
N ALA A 69 -10.55 7.94 6.49
CA ALA A 69 -11.60 7.35 7.30
C ALA A 69 -12.94 8.07 7.07
N ALA A 70 -12.93 9.40 6.96
CA ALA A 70 -14.12 10.19 6.67
C ALA A 70 -14.70 9.88 5.27
N ILE A 71 -13.83 9.79 4.24
CA ILE A 71 -14.23 9.40 2.88
C ILE A 71 -14.86 8.00 2.90
N HIS A 72 -14.18 7.05 3.54
CA HIS A 72 -14.64 5.66 3.62
C HIS A 72 -15.97 5.53 4.36
N GLU A 73 -16.15 6.28 5.46
CA GLU A 73 -17.39 6.28 6.24
C GLU A 73 -18.55 6.86 5.43
N ALA A 74 -18.34 7.95 4.71
CA ALA A 74 -19.35 8.54 3.84
C ALA A 74 -19.78 7.59 2.71
N ALA A 75 -18.86 6.80 2.17
CA ALA A 75 -19.13 5.87 1.06
C ALA A 75 -19.75 4.55 1.51
N THR A 76 -19.41 4.05 2.72
CA THR A 76 -19.70 2.67 3.12
C THR A 76 -20.44 2.53 4.44
N GLY A 77 -20.51 3.58 5.27
CA GLY A 77 -20.98 3.54 6.65
C GLY A 77 -20.01 2.84 7.62
N LYS A 78 -18.79 2.51 7.17
CA LYS A 78 -17.71 1.93 7.97
C LYS A 78 -16.57 2.93 8.12
N THR A 79 -15.79 2.79 9.17
CA THR A 79 -14.58 3.61 9.35
C THR A 79 -13.31 2.83 9.10
N LEU A 80 -12.17 3.54 9.07
CA LEU A 80 -10.83 2.95 9.04
C LEU A 80 -10.19 3.06 10.42
N ALA A 81 -9.98 1.94 11.09
CA ALA A 81 -9.27 1.89 12.36
C ALA A 81 -7.85 1.34 12.21
N TYR A 82 -6.92 1.87 13.00
CA TYR A 82 -5.58 1.30 13.10
C TYR A 82 -5.61 -0.10 13.69
N LEU A 83 -5.02 -1.06 12.97
CA LEU A 83 -4.73 -2.41 13.49
C LEU A 83 -3.32 -2.51 14.07
N SER A 84 -2.37 -1.90 13.40
CA SER A 84 -0.98 -1.88 13.81
C SER A 84 -0.30 -0.59 13.35
N ALA A 85 0.74 -0.23 14.06
CA ALA A 85 1.66 0.81 13.67
C ALA A 85 3.05 0.49 14.20
N GLY A 86 4.06 0.89 13.45
CA GLY A 86 5.45 0.68 13.83
C GLY A 86 6.39 1.57 13.03
N ARG A 87 7.55 1.85 13.61
CA ARG A 87 8.65 2.57 12.98
C ARG A 87 9.90 1.72 13.10
N PHE A 88 10.52 1.39 12.00
CA PHE A 88 11.67 0.48 11.96
C PHE A 88 12.63 0.83 10.83
N ASP A 89 13.88 0.47 11.01
CA ASP A 89 14.90 0.48 9.96
C ASP A 89 14.89 -0.88 9.27
N GLN A 90 14.70 -0.89 7.95
CA GLN A 90 14.69 -2.12 7.18
C GLN A 90 15.41 -1.95 5.83
N GLN A 91 16.47 -2.72 5.67
CA GLN A 91 17.26 -2.77 4.45
C GLN A 91 17.30 -4.19 3.84
N GLU A 92 16.33 -5.02 4.18
CA GLU A 92 16.21 -6.35 3.62
C GLU A 92 15.30 -6.35 2.38
N THR A 93 15.69 -7.15 1.38
CA THR A 93 14.83 -7.44 0.24
C THR A 93 13.68 -8.33 0.69
N THR A 94 12.46 -7.93 0.36
CA THR A 94 11.24 -8.70 0.63
C THR A 94 10.61 -9.19 -0.67
N ARG A 95 10.15 -10.44 -0.68
CA ARG A 95 9.36 -10.97 -1.79
C ARG A 95 7.98 -10.34 -1.81
N LEU A 96 7.26 -10.52 -2.92
CA LEU A 96 5.85 -10.14 -3.01
C LEU A 96 5.03 -10.87 -1.93
N HIS A 97 4.28 -10.13 -1.13
CA HIS A 97 3.47 -10.65 -0.02
C HIS A 97 2.28 -9.74 0.29
N LEU A 98 1.34 -10.25 1.07
CA LEU A 98 0.40 -9.48 1.87
C LEU A 98 0.91 -9.49 3.32
N ASP A 99 0.77 -8.37 4.00
CA ASP A 99 0.85 -8.37 5.46
C ASP A 99 -0.40 -9.00 6.06
N GLY A 100 -0.26 -9.66 7.21
CA GLY A 100 -1.40 -10.29 7.89
C GLY A 100 -2.43 -9.24 8.30
N GLY A 101 -3.70 -9.45 7.93
CA GLY A 101 -4.78 -8.51 8.21
C GLY A 101 -6.15 -9.10 7.88
N PRO A 102 -7.25 -8.35 8.14
CA PRO A 102 -8.59 -8.75 7.75
C PRO A 102 -8.78 -8.67 6.23
N ASP A 103 -9.90 -9.23 5.74
CA ASP A 103 -10.22 -9.29 4.30
C ASP A 103 -10.24 -7.92 3.60
N GLN A 104 -10.46 -6.83 4.35
CA GLN A 104 -10.42 -5.47 3.81
C GLN A 104 -9.56 -4.59 4.70
N CYS A 105 -8.36 -4.30 4.22
CA CYS A 105 -7.42 -3.41 4.91
C CYS A 105 -6.51 -2.68 3.92
N LEU A 106 -5.99 -1.55 4.38
CA LEU A 106 -5.00 -0.74 3.70
C LEU A 106 -3.69 -0.76 4.50
N LEU A 107 -2.58 -0.76 3.78
CA LEU A 107 -1.26 -0.57 4.34
C LEU A 107 -0.72 0.79 3.87
N MET A 108 -0.27 1.62 4.80
CA MET A 108 0.46 2.85 4.51
C MET A 108 1.90 2.70 5.00
N LEU A 109 2.85 2.79 4.09
CA LEU A 109 4.29 2.73 4.35
C LEU A 109 4.89 4.10 4.10
N GLY A 110 5.24 4.82 5.16
CA GLY A 110 5.89 6.12 5.09
C GLY A 110 7.41 5.97 5.12
N TYR A 111 8.07 6.29 4.02
CA TYR A 111 9.52 6.23 3.88
C TYR A 111 10.13 7.60 4.21
N GLU A 112 11.03 7.62 5.18
CA GLU A 112 11.85 8.79 5.46
C GLU A 112 13.03 8.89 4.48
N PRO A 113 13.61 10.09 4.25
CA PRO A 113 14.77 10.24 3.38
C PRO A 113 15.91 9.30 3.77
N SER A 114 16.50 8.66 2.77
CA SER A 114 17.60 7.69 2.94
C SER A 114 18.55 7.77 1.75
N ARG A 115 19.77 7.32 1.86
CA ARG A 115 20.68 7.07 0.76
C ARG A 115 20.68 5.62 0.27
N VAL A 116 19.94 4.76 0.97
CA VAL A 116 19.81 3.36 0.59
C VAL A 116 18.82 3.25 -0.57
N ASP A 117 19.34 2.87 -1.74
CA ASP A 117 18.51 2.64 -2.92
C ASP A 117 17.59 1.45 -2.74
N SER A 118 16.37 1.59 -3.23
CA SER A 118 15.43 0.47 -3.26
C SER A 118 14.51 0.56 -4.48
N GLU A 119 13.98 -0.60 -4.89
CA GLU A 119 12.91 -0.74 -5.87
C GLU A 119 11.70 -1.33 -5.16
N MET A 120 10.52 -0.78 -5.40
CA MET A 120 9.27 -1.41 -4.98
C MET A 120 8.62 -2.14 -6.14
N ALA A 121 8.01 -3.27 -5.83
CA ALA A 121 7.17 -4.02 -6.77
C ALA A 121 5.77 -4.19 -6.19
N PHE A 122 4.77 -4.01 -7.04
CA PHE A 122 3.36 -4.21 -6.71
C PHE A 122 2.78 -5.18 -7.73
N ALA A 123 2.17 -6.27 -7.26
CA ALA A 123 1.58 -7.26 -8.15
C ALA A 123 0.06 -7.36 -7.93
N ASP A 124 -0.70 -7.18 -9.00
CA ASP A 124 -2.15 -7.30 -8.99
C ASP A 124 -2.58 -8.77 -8.92
N TYR A 125 -2.39 -9.37 -7.76
CA TYR A 125 -2.70 -10.78 -7.54
C TYR A 125 -4.20 -11.07 -7.57
N ALA A 126 -5.02 -10.10 -7.14
CA ALA A 126 -6.48 -10.26 -7.19
C ALA A 126 -6.99 -10.35 -8.64
N LYS A 127 -6.43 -9.51 -9.54
CA LYS A 127 -6.71 -9.60 -10.99
C LYS A 127 -6.17 -10.91 -11.58
N CYS A 128 -4.95 -11.30 -11.19
CA CYS A 128 -4.37 -12.57 -11.62
C CYS A 128 -5.23 -13.77 -11.18
N ALA A 129 -5.67 -13.80 -9.92
CA ALA A 129 -6.59 -14.81 -9.40
C ALA A 129 -7.90 -14.84 -10.19
N PHE A 130 -8.51 -13.67 -10.42
CA PHE A 130 -9.73 -13.54 -11.21
C PHE A 130 -9.58 -14.12 -12.62
N ASP A 131 -8.48 -13.81 -13.32
CA ASP A 131 -8.19 -14.32 -14.66
C ASP A 131 -7.94 -15.83 -14.73
N LEU A 132 -7.51 -16.42 -13.60
CA LEU A 132 -7.34 -17.86 -13.42
C LEU A 132 -8.62 -18.57 -12.94
N GLY A 133 -9.68 -17.83 -12.66
CA GLY A 133 -10.92 -18.39 -12.10
C GLY A 133 -10.80 -18.81 -10.62
N LEU A 134 -9.85 -18.22 -9.88
CA LEU A 134 -9.59 -18.47 -8.46
C LEU A 134 -10.08 -17.30 -7.60
N SER A 135 -10.44 -17.58 -6.36
CA SER A 135 -10.51 -16.53 -5.35
C SER A 135 -9.11 -16.10 -4.89
N PRO A 136 -8.93 -14.88 -4.34
CA PRO A 136 -7.65 -14.45 -3.77
C PRO A 136 -7.08 -15.44 -2.76
N GLY A 137 -7.92 -15.97 -1.87
CA GLY A 137 -7.48 -16.98 -0.89
C GLY A 137 -7.02 -18.29 -1.52
N GLN A 138 -7.70 -18.77 -2.57
CA GLN A 138 -7.26 -19.95 -3.32
C GLN A 138 -5.92 -19.70 -4.03
N PHE A 139 -5.78 -18.51 -4.65
CA PHE A 139 -4.51 -18.12 -5.28
C PHE A 139 -3.36 -18.11 -4.27
N MET A 140 -3.55 -17.50 -3.12
CA MET A 140 -2.51 -17.45 -2.07
C MET A 140 -2.17 -18.84 -1.52
N ALA A 141 -3.13 -19.74 -1.44
CA ALA A 141 -2.89 -21.13 -1.00
C ALA A 141 -2.12 -21.94 -2.05
N GLU A 142 -2.43 -21.75 -3.35
CA GLU A 142 -1.84 -22.54 -4.44
C GLU A 142 -0.45 -22.01 -4.85
N TYR A 143 -0.33 -20.67 -4.98
CA TYR A 143 0.87 -20.05 -5.56
C TYR A 143 1.75 -19.33 -4.53
N ASN A 144 1.47 -19.36 -3.27
CA ASN A 144 2.13 -18.62 -2.19
C ASN A 144 3.40 -17.83 -2.61
N PRO A 145 3.29 -16.51 -2.87
CA PRO A 145 4.38 -15.72 -3.47
C PRO A 145 5.65 -15.67 -2.61
N MET A 146 5.51 -15.80 -1.29
CA MET A 146 6.64 -15.83 -0.36
C MET A 146 7.63 -16.97 -0.64
N PHE A 147 7.17 -18.05 -1.27
CA PHE A 147 8.03 -19.18 -1.66
C PHE A 147 8.47 -19.15 -3.13
N GLY A 148 8.16 -18.09 -3.87
CA GLY A 148 8.57 -17.92 -5.27
C GLY A 148 7.76 -18.73 -6.29
N HIS A 149 6.73 -19.46 -5.88
CA HIS A 149 5.91 -20.28 -6.78
C HIS A 149 5.03 -19.44 -7.70
N ALA A 150 4.80 -18.18 -7.36
CA ALA A 150 3.97 -17.24 -8.10
C ALA A 150 4.74 -16.36 -9.10
N ASP A 151 6.08 -16.39 -9.10
CA ASP A 151 6.88 -15.38 -9.81
C ASP A 151 6.56 -15.31 -11.31
N ASP A 152 6.42 -16.46 -11.99
CA ASP A 152 6.10 -16.50 -13.42
C ASP A 152 4.66 -16.08 -13.71
N VAL A 153 3.72 -16.47 -12.85
CA VAL A 153 2.28 -16.19 -13.00
C VAL A 153 1.99 -14.71 -12.72
N LEU A 154 2.65 -14.12 -11.74
CA LEU A 154 2.49 -12.72 -11.35
C LEU A 154 3.26 -11.74 -12.22
N ARG A 155 4.29 -12.18 -12.95
CA ARG A 155 5.11 -11.29 -13.78
C ARG A 155 4.29 -10.39 -14.73
N PRO A 156 3.24 -10.86 -15.43
CA PRO A 156 2.42 -10.01 -16.28
C PRO A 156 1.56 -8.99 -15.52
N TYR A 157 1.39 -9.16 -14.22
CA TYR A 157 0.57 -8.31 -13.35
C TYR A 157 1.40 -7.45 -12.39
N THR A 158 2.72 -7.43 -12.58
CA THR A 158 3.63 -6.72 -11.67
C THR A 158 4.04 -5.37 -12.26
N THR A 159 3.83 -4.33 -11.48
CA THR A 159 4.35 -2.99 -11.72
C THR A 159 5.55 -2.74 -10.83
N ARG A 160 6.67 -2.30 -11.40
CA ARG A 160 7.88 -1.94 -10.67
C ARG A 160 8.01 -0.43 -10.58
N VAL A 161 8.43 0.03 -9.42
CA VAL A 161 8.73 1.44 -9.15
C VAL A 161 10.22 1.51 -8.83
N PRO A 162 11.06 1.72 -9.85
CA PRO A 162 12.52 1.80 -9.69
C PRO A 162 12.90 3.08 -8.94
N CYS A 163 14.09 3.08 -8.33
CA CYS A 163 14.64 4.23 -7.61
C CYS A 163 13.63 4.85 -6.63
N PHE A 164 12.99 4.01 -5.85
CA PHE A 164 11.92 4.39 -4.94
C PHE A 164 12.39 5.27 -3.79
N SER A 165 13.61 5.31 -3.49
CA SER A 165 14.21 6.23 -2.52
C SER A 165 15.11 7.21 -3.25
N PRO A 166 15.80 7.99 -2.73
CA PRO A 166 15.92 8.56 -1.42
C PRO A 166 16.09 10.06 -1.49
N GLY A 167 15.81 10.68 -0.51
CA GLY A 167 15.99 12.10 -0.36
C GLY A 167 14.67 12.84 -0.21
N ASP A 168 13.54 12.20 -0.52
CA ASP A 168 12.21 12.74 -0.31
C ASP A 168 11.43 11.84 0.64
N TYR A 169 10.59 12.42 1.48
CA TYR A 169 9.56 11.67 2.19
C TYR A 169 8.52 11.15 1.20
N ARG A 170 8.13 9.89 1.32
CA ARG A 170 7.15 9.24 0.44
C ARG A 170 6.20 8.36 1.23
N ILE A 171 4.94 8.30 0.81
CA ILE A 171 3.97 7.37 1.35
C ILE A 171 3.55 6.41 0.24
N ALA A 172 3.80 5.12 0.42
CA ALA A 172 3.20 4.08 -0.41
C ALA A 172 1.91 3.60 0.27
N CYS A 173 0.78 3.80 -0.41
CA CYS A 173 -0.50 3.28 0.03
C CYS A 173 -0.88 2.07 -0.79
N ILE A 174 -1.26 0.97 -0.13
CA ILE A 174 -1.40 -0.35 -0.72
C ILE A 174 -2.72 -0.96 -0.26
N ASN A 175 -3.52 -1.40 -1.19
CA ASN A 175 -4.69 -2.22 -0.87
C ASN A 175 -4.22 -3.63 -0.47
N ASN A 176 -4.17 -3.89 0.82
CA ASN A 176 -3.67 -5.14 1.38
C ASN A 176 -4.80 -6.17 1.60
N SER A 177 -5.89 -6.05 0.84
CA SER A 177 -7.10 -6.86 1.02
C SER A 177 -7.01 -8.24 0.36
N CYS A 178 -7.77 -9.20 0.89
CA CYS A 178 -7.86 -10.57 0.38
C CYS A 178 -9.33 -11.02 0.18
N ALA A 179 -10.22 -10.06 -0.11
CA ALA A 179 -11.63 -10.35 -0.31
C ALA A 179 -11.90 -10.93 -1.71
N PRO A 180 -12.80 -11.92 -1.85
CA PRO A 180 -13.23 -12.39 -3.15
C PRO A 180 -13.91 -11.30 -3.97
N TYR A 181 -13.64 -11.25 -5.29
CA TYR A 181 -14.35 -10.37 -6.21
C TYR A 181 -15.82 -10.77 -6.29
N SER A 182 -16.72 -9.78 -6.18
CA SER A 182 -18.15 -9.98 -6.33
C SER A 182 -18.82 -8.68 -6.76
N GLU A 183 -19.57 -8.71 -7.86
CA GLU A 183 -20.37 -7.57 -8.32
C GLU A 183 -21.54 -7.25 -7.34
N SER A 184 -22.11 -8.28 -6.70
CA SER A 184 -23.23 -8.12 -5.77
C SER A 184 -22.83 -7.70 -4.36
N ARG A 185 -21.55 -7.89 -4.02
CA ARG A 185 -20.94 -7.52 -2.72
C ARG A 185 -19.57 -6.93 -2.97
N PRO A 186 -19.51 -5.67 -3.46
CA PRO A 186 -18.23 -5.04 -3.76
C PRO A 186 -17.33 -5.03 -2.52
N ALA A 187 -16.11 -5.50 -2.70
CA ALA A 187 -15.07 -5.52 -1.69
C ALA A 187 -13.76 -5.08 -2.32
N TRP A 188 -12.85 -4.53 -1.53
CA TRP A 188 -11.57 -4.07 -2.03
C TRP A 188 -10.75 -5.20 -2.63
N GLN A 189 -10.20 -4.95 -3.83
CA GLN A 189 -9.36 -5.89 -4.56
C GLN A 189 -7.89 -5.56 -4.36
N GLY A 190 -7.21 -6.43 -3.62
CA GLY A 190 -5.87 -6.18 -3.12
C GLY A 190 -4.75 -6.39 -4.12
N VAL A 191 -3.56 -5.92 -3.73
CA VAL A 191 -2.29 -6.13 -4.44
C VAL A 191 -1.23 -6.63 -3.47
N LEU A 192 -0.29 -7.44 -3.96
CA LEU A 192 0.92 -7.79 -3.23
C LEU A 192 1.94 -6.67 -3.36
N HIS A 193 2.79 -6.55 -2.36
CA HIS A 193 3.93 -5.64 -2.40
C HIS A 193 5.22 -6.34 -2.02
N GLY A 194 6.33 -5.77 -2.45
CA GLY A 194 7.67 -6.22 -2.10
C GLY A 194 8.69 -5.13 -2.39
N ALA A 195 9.87 -5.25 -1.81
CA ALA A 195 10.96 -4.31 -2.01
C ALA A 195 12.26 -5.05 -2.31
N THR A 196 13.03 -4.53 -3.25
CA THR A 196 14.40 -4.95 -3.51
C THR A 196 15.36 -3.88 -3.02
N VAL A 197 16.27 -4.24 -2.13
CA VAL A 197 17.37 -3.39 -1.66
C VAL A 197 18.66 -4.00 -2.21
N PRO A 198 19.20 -3.48 -3.33
CA PRO A 198 20.33 -4.13 -4.02
C PRO A 198 21.65 -4.01 -3.26
N ALA A 199 21.81 -2.94 -2.49
CA ALA A 199 23.02 -2.66 -1.74
C ALA A 199 22.68 -2.08 -0.36
N PRO A 200 22.43 -2.93 0.67
CA PRO A 200 22.26 -2.46 2.03
C PRO A 200 23.53 -1.74 2.52
N ASP A 201 23.35 -0.63 3.26
CA ASP A 201 24.44 0.13 3.87
C ASP A 201 24.17 0.30 5.36
N GLN A 202 24.95 -0.38 6.19
CA GLN A 202 24.81 -0.35 7.65
C GLN A 202 25.18 1.01 8.28
N SER A 203 25.81 1.91 7.54
CA SER A 203 26.11 3.27 7.98
C SER A 203 24.94 4.25 7.76
N GLU A 204 23.92 3.83 7.01
CA GLU A 204 22.73 4.59 6.69
C GLU A 204 21.48 3.93 7.28
N SER A 205 20.44 4.71 7.50
CA SER A 205 19.13 4.19 7.92
C SER A 205 18.14 4.26 6.76
N ARG A 206 17.27 3.25 6.65
CA ARG A 206 16.10 3.25 5.76
C ARG A 206 14.86 3.09 6.61
N VAL A 207 14.42 4.21 7.19
CA VAL A 207 13.32 4.24 8.14
C VAL A 207 11.99 4.14 7.42
N ILE A 208 11.15 3.23 7.90
CA ILE A 208 9.79 3.01 7.42
C ILE A 208 8.81 3.17 8.58
N ASN A 209 7.83 4.06 8.39
CA ASN A 209 6.69 4.21 9.29
C ASN A 209 5.54 3.39 8.70
N SER A 210 5.23 2.25 9.29
CA SER A 210 4.19 1.32 8.79
C SER A 210 2.92 1.47 9.60
N THR A 211 1.78 1.60 8.94
CA THR A 211 0.46 1.56 9.57
C THR A 211 -0.48 0.70 8.76
N MET A 212 -1.20 -0.19 9.44
CA MET A 212 -2.27 -0.99 8.82
C MET A 212 -3.63 -0.49 9.32
N LEU A 213 -4.53 -0.26 8.37
CA LEU A 213 -5.87 0.27 8.60
C LEU A 213 -6.91 -0.77 8.18
N ALA A 214 -7.84 -1.12 9.06
CA ALA A 214 -8.94 -2.04 8.76
C ALA A 214 -10.25 -1.29 8.49
N SER A 215 -11.03 -1.78 7.53
CA SER A 215 -12.43 -1.38 7.33
C SER A 215 -13.31 -2.05 8.39
N VAL A 216 -13.77 -1.27 9.36
CA VAL A 216 -14.52 -1.75 10.53
C VAL A 216 -15.84 -0.97 10.70
N PRO A 217 -16.81 -1.47 11.51
CA PRO A 217 -18.02 -0.71 11.82
C PRO A 217 -17.68 0.68 12.37
N ALA A 218 -18.49 1.69 12.02
CA ALA A 218 -18.33 3.04 12.53
C ALA A 218 -18.35 3.05 14.08
N GLY A 219 -17.49 3.88 14.67
CA GLY A 219 -17.34 3.95 16.13
C GLY A 219 -16.44 2.86 16.74
N THR A 220 -15.84 1.96 15.93
CA THR A 220 -14.80 1.05 16.43
C THR A 220 -13.56 1.86 16.80
N PRO A 221 -13.02 1.73 18.03
CA PRO A 221 -11.83 2.46 18.44
C PRO A 221 -10.58 1.94 17.72
N ASP A 222 -9.59 2.82 17.55
CA ASP A 222 -8.25 2.41 17.14
C ASP A 222 -7.63 1.48 18.22
N THR A 223 -6.89 0.46 17.77
CA THR A 223 -6.18 -0.46 18.68
C THR A 223 -4.78 0.05 19.01
N VAL A 224 -4.34 1.11 18.37
CA VAL A 224 -3.02 1.73 18.52
C VAL A 224 -3.18 3.10 19.17
N ASP A 225 -2.29 3.41 20.10
CA ASP A 225 -2.17 4.77 20.61
C ASP A 225 -1.48 5.66 19.56
N VAL A 226 -2.26 6.54 18.96
CA VAL A 226 -1.81 7.43 17.88
C VAL A 226 -0.70 8.39 18.35
N ALA A 227 -0.66 8.75 19.64
CA ALA A 227 0.41 9.58 20.19
C ALA A 227 1.79 8.94 20.01
N GLN A 228 1.88 7.60 20.09
CA GLN A 228 3.12 6.87 19.87
C GLN A 228 3.63 6.91 18.42
N LEU A 229 2.79 7.33 17.46
CA LEU A 229 3.19 7.47 16.07
C LEU A 229 3.88 8.80 15.78
N THR A 230 3.62 9.81 16.60
CA THR A 230 4.10 11.20 16.40
C THR A 230 5.23 11.59 17.37
N ASP A 231 5.49 10.77 18.38
CA ASP A 231 6.64 10.93 19.31
C ASP A 231 7.96 10.37 18.66
#